data_6d5d56d9fa69f6f08fd5ae5970abe2a9
#
_entry.id   6d5d56d9fa69f6f08fd5ae5970abe2a9
#
_cell.length_a   1.000
_cell.length_b   1.000
_cell.length_c   1.000
_cell.angle_alpha   90.00
_cell.angle_beta   90.00
_cell.angle_gamma   90.00
#
_symmetry.space_group_name_H-M   'P 1'
#
loop_
_entity.id
_entity.type
_entity.pdbx_description
1 polymer ?
#
loop_
_entity_poly.entity_id
_entity_poly.type
_entity_poly.pdbx_seq_one_letter_code
_entity_poly.pdbx_strand_id
1 'polypeptide(L)'
;MDQFQHIDVTGAQALLQQGKARLVDIRDFQSFSVAHPASAFHLTNDTMVQFINEGEFEQPVLVMCYHGISSQGAAQYLLNQGFEEVYSVDGGFEAWHRAQLPVETTLS
;
A
#
# COMPACT_ATOMS: atom_id res chain seq x y z
N MET A 1 14.23 -1.76 15.18
CA MET A 1 14.33 -1.89 14.66
C MET A 1 13.31 -2.18 14.11
N ASP A 2 12.77 -2.42 14.08
CA ASP A 2 11.67 -3.03 13.56
C ASP A 2 10.45 -2.18 13.58
N GLN A 3 10.57 -1.04 12.97
CA GLN A 3 9.43 -0.13 12.82
C GLN A 3 9.25 0.19 11.35
N PHE A 4 7.97 0.28 10.95
CA PHE A 4 7.67 0.74 9.61
C PHE A 4 8.06 2.21 9.48
N GLN A 5 8.15 2.66 8.25
CA GLN A 5 8.50 4.04 7.97
C GLN A 5 7.32 4.75 7.36
N HIS A 6 7.42 6.07 7.21
CA HIS A 6 6.40 6.88 6.56
C HIS A 6 6.92 7.38 5.23
N ILE A 7 6.02 7.53 4.26
CA ILE A 7 6.37 8.09 2.97
C ILE A 7 5.15 8.87 2.48
N ASP A 8 5.37 9.99 1.81
CA ASP A 8 4.25 10.71 1.24
C ASP A 8 3.92 10.17 -0.15
N VAL A 9 2.83 10.66 -0.75
CA VAL A 9 2.38 10.11 -2.03
C VAL A 9 3.36 10.39 -3.16
N THR A 10 4.08 11.51 -3.10
CA THR A 10 5.09 11.81 -4.12
C THR A 10 6.23 10.82 -4.05
N GLY A 11 6.72 10.54 -2.84
CA GLY A 11 7.78 9.56 -2.65
C GLY A 11 7.33 8.16 -3.01
N ALA A 12 6.08 7.82 -2.67
CA ALA A 12 5.53 6.52 -3.01
C ALA A 12 5.48 6.33 -4.52
N GLN A 13 4.98 7.34 -5.24
CA GLN A 13 4.90 7.25 -6.69
C GLN A 13 6.29 7.10 -7.31
N ALA A 14 7.28 7.81 -6.77
CA ALA A 14 8.64 7.71 -7.29
C ALA A 14 9.19 6.29 -7.16
N LEU A 15 8.96 5.65 -6.00
CA LEU A 15 9.40 4.28 -5.82
C LEU A 15 8.69 3.31 -6.76
N LEU A 16 7.39 3.53 -6.97
CA LEU A 16 6.63 2.67 -7.87
C LEU A 16 7.12 2.82 -9.30
N GLN A 17 7.43 4.05 -9.72
CA GLN A 17 7.91 4.27 -11.09
C GLN A 17 9.28 3.65 -11.31
N GLN A 18 10.07 3.49 -10.27
CA GLN A 18 11.35 2.80 -10.37
C GLN A 18 11.20 1.29 -10.45
N GLY A 19 9.98 0.78 -10.27
CA GLY A 19 9.74 -0.65 -10.31
C GLY A 19 10.29 -1.41 -9.14
N LYS A 20 10.60 -0.72 -8.03
CA LYS A 20 11.26 -1.34 -6.90
C LYS A 20 10.33 -1.67 -5.76
N ALA A 21 9.15 -1.07 -5.71
CA ALA A 21 8.26 -1.23 -4.58
C ALA A 21 6.93 -1.80 -5.01
N ARG A 22 6.22 -2.38 -4.05
CA ARG A 22 4.89 -2.90 -4.27
C ARG A 22 3.92 -2.13 -3.41
N LEU A 23 2.79 -1.72 -4.00
CA LEU A 23 1.78 -0.94 -3.30
C LEU A 23 0.61 -1.83 -2.95
N VAL A 24 0.20 -1.83 -1.69
CA VAL A 24 -1.00 -2.54 -1.25
C VAL A 24 -1.97 -1.55 -0.66
N ASP A 25 -3.26 -1.77 -0.93
CA ASP A 25 -4.35 -0.91 -0.46
C ASP A 25 -5.22 -1.75 0.46
N ILE A 26 -5.38 -1.29 1.71
CA ILE A 26 -6.10 -2.07 2.72
C ILE A 26 -7.53 -1.57 2.93
N ARG A 27 -8.02 -0.66 2.07
CA ARG A 27 -9.38 -0.16 2.23
C ARG A 27 -10.40 -1.26 1.93
N ASP A 28 -11.66 -0.99 2.25
CA ASP A 28 -12.72 -1.94 2.00
C ASP A 28 -12.92 -2.16 0.49
N PHE A 29 -13.59 -3.25 0.15
CA PHE A 29 -13.75 -3.63 -1.24
C PHE A 29 -14.46 -2.56 -2.06
N GLN A 30 -15.50 -1.95 -1.49
CA GLN A 30 -16.26 -0.96 -2.24
C GLN A 30 -15.41 0.26 -2.58
N SER A 31 -14.66 0.76 -1.60
CA SER A 31 -13.80 1.91 -1.83
C SER A 31 -12.71 1.59 -2.86
N PHE A 32 -12.10 0.42 -2.72
CA PHE A 32 -11.06 -0.01 -3.65
C PHE A 32 -11.61 -0.13 -5.07
N SER A 33 -12.82 -0.69 -5.22
CA SER A 33 -13.39 -0.93 -6.53
C SER A 33 -13.72 0.36 -7.27
N VAL A 34 -14.16 1.38 -6.53
CA VAL A 34 -14.50 2.67 -7.14
C VAL A 34 -13.26 3.33 -7.71
N ALA A 35 -12.18 3.34 -6.94
CA ALA A 35 -10.91 3.92 -7.41
C ALA A 35 -9.81 3.49 -6.46
N HIS A 36 -8.68 3.09 -7.01
CA HIS A 36 -7.49 2.76 -6.23
C HIS A 36 -6.26 3.16 -7.03
N PRO A 37 -5.12 3.31 -6.38
CA PRO A 37 -3.90 3.67 -7.12
C PRO A 37 -3.60 2.59 -8.16
N ALA A 38 -3.12 3.03 -9.32
CA ALA A 38 -2.78 2.11 -10.39
C ALA A 38 -1.78 1.07 -9.88
N SER A 39 -2.03 -0.19 -10.21
CA SER A 39 -1.19 -1.33 -9.83
C SER A 39 -1.25 -1.71 -8.36
N ALA A 40 -2.14 -1.10 -7.57
CA ALA A 40 -2.25 -1.46 -6.16
C ALA A 40 -2.86 -2.86 -6.01
N PHE A 41 -2.28 -3.64 -5.11
CA PHE A 41 -2.83 -4.94 -4.75
C PHE A 41 -3.80 -4.73 -3.59
N HIS A 42 -4.99 -5.32 -3.69
CA HIS A 42 -5.97 -5.17 -2.62
C HIS A 42 -5.66 -6.17 -1.50
N LEU A 43 -5.14 -5.67 -0.41
CA LEU A 43 -4.73 -6.50 0.72
C LEU A 43 -5.85 -6.58 1.73
N THR A 44 -6.43 -7.76 1.86
CA THR A 44 -7.53 -8.03 2.78
C THR A 44 -7.19 -9.23 3.62
N ASN A 45 -8.06 -9.58 4.58
CA ASN A 45 -7.88 -10.80 5.34
C ASN A 45 -7.84 -12.02 4.43
N ASP A 46 -8.60 -11.98 3.33
CA ASP A 46 -8.66 -13.12 2.42
C ASP A 46 -7.41 -13.24 1.56
N THR A 47 -6.68 -12.15 1.33
CA THR A 47 -5.51 -12.16 0.46
C THR A 47 -4.20 -12.03 1.22
N MET A 48 -4.26 -11.85 2.55
CA MET A 48 -3.06 -11.61 3.34
C MET A 48 -2.10 -12.78 3.29
N VAL A 49 -2.61 -14.00 3.46
CA VAL A 49 -1.74 -15.18 3.47
C VAL A 49 -1.07 -15.35 2.12
N GLN A 50 -1.84 -15.16 1.05
CA GLN A 50 -1.29 -15.24 -0.29
C GLN A 50 -0.20 -14.20 -0.51
N PHE A 51 -0.46 -12.97 -0.08
CA PHE A 51 0.52 -11.89 -0.25
C PHE A 51 1.83 -12.23 0.47
N ILE A 52 1.73 -12.72 1.71
CA ILE A 52 2.91 -13.07 2.48
C ILE A 52 3.65 -14.23 1.84
N ASN A 53 2.91 -15.26 1.39
CA ASN A 53 3.54 -16.45 0.82
C ASN A 53 4.21 -16.18 -0.51
N GLU A 54 3.67 -15.26 -1.30
CA GLU A 54 4.21 -14.94 -2.62
C GLU A 54 5.17 -13.77 -2.58
N GLY A 55 5.27 -13.09 -1.44
CA GLY A 55 6.03 -11.87 -1.34
C GLY A 55 7.52 -12.08 -1.35
N GLU A 56 8.22 -11.10 -1.86
CA GLU A 56 9.65 -11.03 -1.75
C GLU A 56 9.96 -10.12 -0.58
N PHE A 57 10.43 -10.71 0.51
CA PHE A 57 10.58 -9.97 1.76
C PHE A 57 11.55 -8.80 1.65
N GLU A 58 12.41 -8.82 0.64
CA GLU A 58 13.36 -7.73 0.44
C GLU A 58 12.78 -6.58 -0.37
N GLN A 59 11.65 -6.80 -1.03
CA GLN A 59 11.04 -5.75 -1.84
C GLN A 59 10.29 -4.77 -0.94
N PRO A 60 10.52 -3.46 -1.10
CA PRO A 60 9.78 -2.47 -0.32
C PRO A 60 8.28 -2.58 -0.55
N VAL A 61 7.51 -2.45 0.53
CA VAL A 61 6.06 -2.50 0.47
C VAL A 61 5.51 -1.17 0.96
N LEU A 62 4.60 -0.59 0.17
CA LEU A 62 3.93 0.66 0.50
C LEU A 62 2.50 0.32 0.87
N VAL A 63 2.06 0.71 2.07
CA VAL A 63 0.74 0.35 2.58
C VAL A 63 -0.14 1.59 2.59
N MET A 64 -1.28 1.51 1.90
CA MET A 64 -2.19 2.64 1.76
C MET A 64 -3.54 2.33 2.37
N CYS A 65 -4.06 3.30 3.13
CA CYS A 65 -5.46 3.30 3.55
C CYS A 65 -6.06 4.62 3.08
N TYR A 66 -7.19 5.04 3.66
CA TYR A 66 -7.83 6.24 3.14
C TYR A 66 -7.12 7.52 3.57
N HIS A 67 -6.72 7.61 4.85
CA HIS A 67 -6.12 8.82 5.41
C HIS A 67 -4.70 8.66 5.93
N GLY A 68 -4.14 7.44 5.89
CA GLY A 68 -2.78 7.22 6.41
C GLY A 68 -2.72 6.84 7.87
N ILE A 69 -3.85 6.45 8.47
CA ILE A 69 -3.90 6.08 9.87
C ILE A 69 -3.94 4.56 10.03
N SER A 70 -4.94 3.91 9.45
CA SER A 70 -5.08 2.45 9.56
C SER A 70 -3.91 1.71 8.92
N SER A 71 -3.29 2.31 7.89
CA SER A 71 -2.17 1.70 7.21
C SER A 71 -0.97 1.51 8.13
N GLN A 72 -0.89 2.28 9.22
CA GLN A 72 0.25 2.16 10.13
C GLN A 72 0.26 0.79 10.83
N GLY A 73 -0.90 0.36 11.32
CA GLY A 73 -0.99 -0.95 11.94
C GLY A 73 -0.71 -2.08 10.97
N ALA A 74 -1.22 -1.96 9.74
CA ALA A 74 -0.98 -2.97 8.73
C ALA A 74 0.49 -3.00 8.33
N ALA A 75 1.13 -1.83 8.22
CA ALA A 75 2.55 -1.78 7.89
C ALA A 75 3.38 -2.47 8.97
N GLN A 76 3.06 -2.23 10.24
CA GLN A 76 3.78 -2.88 11.31
C GLN A 76 3.57 -4.39 11.29
N TYR A 77 2.35 -4.82 10.97
CA TYR A 77 2.06 -6.24 10.88
C TYR A 77 2.92 -6.91 9.81
N LEU A 78 3.02 -6.29 8.63
CA LEU A 78 3.83 -6.85 7.55
C LEU A 78 5.31 -6.90 7.93
N LEU A 79 5.78 -5.85 8.60
CA LEU A 79 7.15 -5.84 9.06
C LEU A 79 7.40 -7.01 10.02
N ASN A 80 6.44 -7.28 10.92
CA ASN A 80 6.56 -8.39 11.84
C ASN A 80 6.50 -9.74 11.14
N GLN A 81 5.94 -9.80 9.93
CA GLN A 81 5.90 -11.03 9.16
C GLN A 81 7.19 -11.30 8.39
N GLY A 82 8.13 -10.36 8.38
CA GLY A 82 9.42 -10.58 7.77
C GLY A 82 9.78 -9.64 6.62
N PHE A 83 8.84 -8.79 6.20
CA PHE A 83 9.16 -7.80 5.17
C PHE A 83 10.17 -6.81 5.75
N GLU A 84 11.21 -6.52 4.99
CA GLU A 84 12.33 -5.77 5.53
C GLU A 84 12.15 -4.27 5.47
N GLU A 85 11.39 -3.79 4.49
CA GLU A 85 11.22 -2.36 4.29
C GLU A 85 9.76 -2.07 4.01
N VAL A 86 9.05 -1.48 4.97
CA VAL A 86 7.61 -1.25 4.86
C VAL A 86 7.32 0.21 5.21
N TYR A 87 6.50 0.83 4.38
CA TYR A 87 6.11 2.22 4.54
C TYR A 87 4.60 2.35 4.67
N SER A 88 4.15 3.24 5.55
CA SER A 88 2.77 3.69 5.56
C SER A 88 2.71 4.96 4.73
N VAL A 89 1.76 5.02 3.78
CA VAL A 89 1.66 6.18 2.89
C VAL A 89 0.87 7.28 3.60
N ASP A 90 1.55 8.37 3.94
CA ASP A 90 0.93 9.49 4.63
C ASP A 90 -0.14 10.13 3.76
N GLY A 91 -1.27 10.45 4.40
CA GLY A 91 -2.39 11.03 3.68
C GLY A 91 -3.22 10.03 2.90
N GLY A 92 -2.71 8.82 2.71
CA GLY A 92 -3.44 7.73 2.09
C GLY A 92 -4.00 8.03 0.72
N PHE A 93 -5.10 7.35 0.39
CA PHE A 93 -5.71 7.53 -0.93
C PHE A 93 -6.24 8.94 -1.12
N GLU A 94 -6.66 9.60 -0.05
CA GLU A 94 -7.12 10.98 -0.17
C GLU A 94 -6.02 11.87 -0.74
N ALA A 95 -4.80 11.75 -0.21
CA ALA A 95 -3.68 12.54 -0.72
C ALA A 95 -3.29 12.12 -2.13
N TRP A 96 -3.33 10.81 -2.41
CA TRP A 96 -3.02 10.29 -3.74
C TRP A 96 -3.96 10.88 -4.79
N HIS A 97 -5.26 10.88 -4.47
CA HIS A 97 -6.27 11.39 -5.38
C HIS A 97 -6.17 12.90 -5.55
N ARG A 98 -5.90 13.60 -4.45
CA ARG A 98 -5.76 15.06 -4.49
C ARG A 98 -4.57 15.47 -5.35
N ALA A 99 -3.50 14.67 -5.31
CA ALA A 99 -2.31 14.92 -6.12
C ALA A 99 -2.49 14.50 -7.58
N GLN A 100 -3.65 13.92 -7.92
CA GLN A 100 -3.98 13.49 -9.28
C GLN A 100 -3.03 12.44 -9.81
N LEU A 101 -2.57 11.58 -8.93
CA LEU A 101 -1.72 10.46 -9.32
C LEU A 101 -2.57 9.35 -9.95
N PRO A 102 -1.96 8.44 -10.73
CA PRO A 102 -2.73 7.46 -11.50
C PRO A 102 -3.63 6.57 -10.66
N VAL A 103 -4.86 6.38 -11.10
CA VAL A 103 -5.82 5.50 -10.46
C VAL A 103 -6.43 4.56 -11.47
N GLU A 104 -6.99 3.46 -10.94
CA GLU A 104 -7.71 2.47 -11.72
C GLU A 104 -9.01 2.17 -11.00
N THR A 105 -9.94 1.54 -11.73
CA THR A 105 -11.19 1.08 -11.14
C THR A 105 -11.38 -0.38 -11.52
N THR A 106 -12.01 -1.15 -10.61
CA THR A 106 -12.39 -2.52 -10.93
C THR A 106 -13.87 -2.61 -11.27
N LEU A 107 -14.58 -1.49 -11.26
CA LEU A 107 -15.97 -1.48 -11.69
C LEU A 107 -16.01 -1.48 -13.21
N SER A 108 -16.89 -2.30 -13.74
CA SER A 108 -17.04 -2.43 -15.19
C SER A 108 -18.25 -1.67 -15.68
#